data_1503b90186820cfb56c4bd131d23042c
#
_entry.id   1503b90186820cfb56c4bd131d23042c
#
_cell.length_a   1.000
_cell.length_b   1.000
_cell.length_c   1.000
_cell.angle_alpha   90.00
_cell.angle_beta   90.00
_cell.angle_gamma   90.00
#
_symmetry.space_group_name_H-M   'P 1'
#
loop_
_entity.id
_entity.type
_entity.pdbx_description
1 polymer ?
#
loop_
_entity_poly.entity_id
_entity_poly.type
_entity_poly.pdbx_seq_one_letter_code
_entity_poly.pdbx_strand_id
1 'polypeptide(L)'
;MHGIRTGEYPPIWKEGVTMNRQTKPLKPYHGVIVLLLTAVCVFAVGPALSSRMGLYGTFFSELLMLGIAVGCTVLFRGNLKYVFPVHKPTFPGLFGTFLFWMGTMGIAMILTMVMTYFFPQQVLGTSEGLSYAFFSVPALVSILIVSVTPAICEEAVFRGVVFNSFWPIGNKWIVIVLTGCIFGAFHGSIWRFLPTAILGMAMAYLLTETGNMVYNMLFHAVNNLLPLVLLFGLQWVTEWVYSTDEAATYTQTSAGGQVYSLAALGIYVAGTGVALLLLYAGNYLIHMGRKGYEGKLFGGRRKKHLYILIGVSAGCFVLGCLLVIAAAAAGTIGRMMH
;
A
#
# COMPACT_ATOMS: atom_id res chain seq x y z
N MET A 1 -9.19 -23.58 -16.50
CA MET A 1 -9.94 -22.57 -15.68
C MET A 1 -11.01 -23.36 -14.93
N HIS A 2 -10.76 -23.73 -13.66
CA HIS A 2 -11.81 -24.32 -12.83
C HIS A 2 -12.63 -23.16 -12.30
N GLY A 3 -13.87 -23.06 -12.76
CA GLY A 3 -14.84 -22.09 -12.23
C GLY A 3 -15.09 -22.39 -10.74
N ILE A 4 -14.83 -21.42 -9.90
CA ILE A 4 -15.18 -21.46 -8.49
C ILE A 4 -16.71 -21.48 -8.44
N ARG A 5 -17.30 -22.54 -7.88
CA ARG A 5 -18.75 -22.59 -7.65
C ARG A 5 -19.14 -21.41 -6.76
N THR A 6 -20.13 -20.64 -7.19
CA THR A 6 -20.64 -19.47 -6.45
C THR A 6 -21.03 -19.90 -5.03
N GLY A 7 -20.39 -19.28 -4.04
CA GLY A 7 -20.64 -19.55 -2.61
C GLY A 7 -19.60 -20.42 -1.91
N GLU A 8 -18.58 -20.92 -2.58
CA GLU A 8 -17.47 -21.64 -1.94
C GLU A 8 -16.29 -20.72 -1.67
N TYR A 9 -15.72 -20.87 -0.49
CA TYR A 9 -14.52 -20.17 -0.03
C TYR A 9 -13.26 -20.57 -0.83
N PRO A 10 -12.25 -19.71 -0.93
CA PRO A 10 -11.00 -20.06 -1.58
C PRO A 10 -10.43 -21.37 -1.04
N PRO A 11 -9.92 -22.25 -1.90
CA PRO A 11 -9.37 -23.55 -1.45
C PRO A 11 -8.28 -23.45 -0.39
N ILE A 12 -7.52 -22.36 -0.42
CA ILE A 12 -6.41 -22.05 0.49
C ILE A 12 -6.85 -21.83 1.93
N TRP A 13 -8.09 -21.37 2.13
CA TRP A 13 -8.65 -21.02 3.44
C TRP A 13 -9.45 -22.17 4.04
N LYS A 14 -9.68 -23.26 3.26
CA LYS A 14 -10.38 -24.46 3.74
C LYS A 14 -9.50 -25.34 4.65
N GLU A 15 -8.18 -25.25 4.56
CA GLU A 15 -7.27 -26.04 5.38
C GLU A 15 -7.22 -25.47 6.81
N GLY A 16 -7.98 -26.07 7.73
CA GLY A 16 -7.91 -25.81 9.18
C GLY A 16 -9.07 -25.04 9.83
N VAL A 17 -10.03 -24.54 9.07
CA VAL A 17 -11.22 -23.89 9.65
C VAL A 17 -12.44 -24.81 9.54
N THR A 18 -12.79 -25.48 10.63
CA THR A 18 -14.08 -26.19 10.75
C THR A 18 -15.21 -25.15 10.77
N MET A 19 -16.03 -25.15 9.72
CA MET A 19 -17.24 -24.32 9.67
C MET A 19 -18.23 -24.81 10.70
N ASN A 20 -18.48 -24.02 11.72
CA ASN A 20 -19.59 -24.28 12.63
C ASN A 20 -20.93 -24.08 11.86
N ARG A 21 -21.91 -24.95 12.05
CA ARG A 21 -23.26 -24.86 11.42
C ARG A 21 -23.97 -23.51 11.65
N GLN A 22 -23.50 -22.69 12.59
CA GLN A 22 -24.09 -21.40 12.95
C GLN A 22 -23.50 -20.21 12.16
N THR A 23 -22.36 -20.38 11.48
CA THR A 23 -21.69 -19.27 10.73
C THR A 23 -22.12 -19.26 9.26
N LYS A 24 -22.31 -18.05 8.71
CA LYS A 24 -22.73 -17.82 7.33
C LYS A 24 -21.64 -17.08 6.54
N PRO A 25 -21.49 -17.36 5.23
CA PRO A 25 -20.63 -16.54 4.39
C PRO A 25 -21.17 -15.10 4.31
N LEU A 26 -20.25 -14.14 4.28
CA LEU A 26 -20.62 -12.75 4.04
C LEU A 26 -21.16 -12.59 2.61
N LYS A 27 -22.09 -11.66 2.43
CA LYS A 27 -22.73 -11.35 1.15
C LYS A 27 -22.34 -9.94 0.70
N PRO A 28 -22.43 -9.59 -0.59
CA PRO A 28 -22.04 -8.28 -1.09
C PRO A 28 -22.68 -7.09 -0.35
N TYR A 29 -23.94 -7.20 0.04
CA TYR A 29 -24.62 -6.13 0.78
C TYR A 29 -24.06 -5.93 2.19
N HIS A 30 -23.47 -6.95 2.83
CA HIS A 30 -22.75 -6.80 4.10
C HIS A 30 -21.52 -5.89 3.92
N GLY A 31 -20.77 -6.09 2.84
CA GLY A 31 -19.64 -5.22 2.48
C GLY A 31 -20.09 -3.78 2.24
N VAL A 32 -21.22 -3.58 1.53
CA VAL A 32 -21.76 -2.24 1.31
C VAL A 32 -22.15 -1.54 2.62
N ILE A 33 -22.81 -2.25 3.54
CA ILE A 33 -23.17 -1.70 4.85
C ILE A 33 -21.92 -1.28 5.61
N VAL A 34 -20.89 -2.13 5.66
CA VAL A 34 -19.63 -1.82 6.34
C VAL A 34 -18.94 -0.63 5.68
N LEU A 35 -18.93 -0.53 4.34
CA LEU A 35 -18.37 0.61 3.62
C LEU A 35 -19.09 1.92 3.96
N LEU A 36 -20.42 1.91 4.07
CA LEU A 36 -21.19 3.11 4.46
C LEU A 36 -20.86 3.54 5.89
N LEU A 37 -20.80 2.59 6.84
CA LEU A 37 -20.41 2.90 8.22
C LEU A 37 -18.98 3.41 8.31
N THR A 38 -18.06 2.80 7.56
CA THR A 38 -16.67 3.22 7.47
C THR A 38 -16.55 4.60 6.83
N ALA A 39 -17.34 4.92 5.80
CA ALA A 39 -17.37 6.25 5.19
C ALA A 39 -17.81 7.33 6.19
N VAL A 40 -18.84 7.08 6.99
CA VAL A 40 -19.22 7.98 8.08
C VAL A 40 -18.09 8.15 9.09
N CYS A 41 -17.42 7.04 9.45
CA CYS A 41 -16.28 7.09 10.37
C CYS A 41 -15.13 7.94 9.79
N VAL A 42 -14.71 7.70 8.55
CA VAL A 42 -13.56 8.35 7.91
C VAL A 42 -13.84 9.81 7.55
N PHE A 43 -15.02 10.13 7.02
CA PHE A 43 -15.30 11.45 6.45
C PHE A 43 -16.05 12.39 7.40
N ALA A 44 -16.63 11.89 8.49
CA ALA A 44 -17.35 12.72 9.47
C ALA A 44 -16.77 12.60 10.88
N VAL A 45 -16.71 11.38 11.43
CA VAL A 45 -16.30 11.16 12.83
C VAL A 45 -14.81 11.40 13.02
N GLY A 46 -13.96 10.87 12.12
CA GLY A 46 -12.50 11.01 12.19
C GLY A 46 -12.04 12.47 12.19
N PRO A 47 -12.45 13.32 11.23
CA PRO A 47 -12.14 14.75 11.24
C PRO A 47 -12.65 15.48 12.50
N ALA A 48 -13.84 15.14 12.98
CA ALA A 48 -14.39 15.73 14.22
C ALA A 48 -13.60 15.33 15.48
N LEU A 49 -13.06 14.11 15.53
CA LEU A 49 -12.17 13.66 16.61
C LEU A 49 -10.79 14.32 16.47
N SER A 50 -10.22 14.31 15.27
CA SER A 50 -8.88 14.86 15.03
C SER A 50 -8.82 16.38 15.25
N SER A 51 -9.89 17.11 14.97
CA SER A 51 -9.96 18.56 15.27
C SER A 51 -9.94 18.88 16.77
N ARG A 52 -10.37 17.95 17.63
CA ARG A 52 -10.40 18.10 19.09
C ARG A 52 -9.19 17.51 19.80
N MET A 53 -8.67 16.40 19.26
CA MET A 53 -7.68 15.56 19.94
C MET A 53 -6.36 15.40 19.15
N GLY A 54 -6.22 16.13 18.03
CA GLY A 54 -5.05 15.99 17.15
C GLY A 54 -4.89 14.54 16.66
N LEU A 55 -3.65 14.05 16.66
CA LEU A 55 -3.33 12.71 16.18
C LEU A 55 -3.99 11.58 16.99
N TYR A 56 -4.30 11.81 18.28
CA TYR A 56 -5.05 10.83 19.08
C TYR A 56 -6.49 10.64 18.56
N GLY A 57 -7.10 11.67 17.95
CA GLY A 57 -8.40 11.55 17.30
C GLY A 57 -8.37 10.55 16.13
N THR A 58 -7.28 10.52 15.37
CA THR A 58 -7.03 9.50 14.33
C THR A 58 -6.98 8.11 14.94
N PHE A 59 -6.23 7.91 16.03
CA PHE A 59 -6.17 6.63 16.74
C PHE A 59 -7.57 6.11 17.14
N PHE A 60 -8.41 6.97 17.73
CA PHE A 60 -9.76 6.56 18.12
C PHE A 60 -10.67 6.26 16.93
N SER A 61 -10.53 7.00 15.81
CA SER A 61 -11.29 6.71 14.60
C SER A 61 -10.88 5.36 13.98
N GLU A 62 -9.60 5.00 14.02
CA GLU A 62 -9.11 3.68 13.59
C GLU A 62 -9.69 2.56 14.47
N LEU A 63 -9.67 2.71 15.79
CA LEU A 63 -10.27 1.73 16.70
C LEU A 63 -11.79 1.58 16.45
N LEU A 64 -12.47 2.66 16.12
CA LEU A 64 -13.89 2.60 15.74
C LEU A 64 -14.09 1.80 14.45
N MET A 65 -13.21 1.97 13.46
CA MET A 65 -13.22 1.17 12.22
C MET A 65 -13.04 -0.32 12.51
N LEU A 66 -12.10 -0.68 13.39
CA LEU A 66 -11.93 -2.05 13.84
C LEU A 66 -13.19 -2.58 14.54
N GLY A 67 -13.79 -1.75 15.40
CA GLY A 67 -15.07 -2.06 16.07
C GLY A 67 -16.21 -2.31 15.08
N ILE A 68 -16.31 -1.50 14.02
CA ILE A 68 -17.26 -1.69 12.91
C ILE A 68 -17.00 -3.04 12.22
N ALA A 69 -15.76 -3.33 11.85
CA ALA A 69 -15.41 -4.56 11.14
C ALA A 69 -15.76 -5.81 11.96
N VAL A 70 -15.34 -5.87 13.22
CA VAL A 70 -15.57 -7.01 14.12
C VAL A 70 -17.05 -7.09 14.49
N GLY A 71 -17.67 -5.99 14.89
CA GLY A 71 -19.07 -5.92 15.31
C GLY A 71 -20.03 -6.33 14.19
N CYS A 72 -19.84 -5.80 12.98
CA CYS A 72 -20.64 -6.19 11.81
C CYS A 72 -20.42 -7.66 11.44
N THR A 73 -19.20 -8.19 11.53
CA THR A 73 -18.94 -9.61 11.28
C THR A 73 -19.74 -10.50 12.24
N VAL A 74 -19.76 -10.16 13.53
CA VAL A 74 -20.54 -10.89 14.55
C VAL A 74 -22.04 -10.75 14.28
N LEU A 75 -22.53 -9.55 13.99
CA LEU A 75 -23.94 -9.26 13.72
C LEU A 75 -24.44 -10.04 12.50
N PHE A 76 -23.63 -10.14 11.45
CA PHE A 76 -23.94 -10.92 10.25
C PHE A 76 -23.72 -12.43 10.41
N ARG A 77 -23.34 -12.89 11.61
CA ARG A 77 -23.00 -14.28 11.92
C ARG A 77 -21.85 -14.81 11.06
N GLY A 78 -20.91 -13.94 10.67
CA GLY A 78 -19.69 -14.33 9.98
C GLY A 78 -18.74 -15.09 10.91
N ASN A 79 -17.87 -15.91 10.33
CA ASN A 79 -16.82 -16.59 11.09
C ASN A 79 -15.60 -15.66 11.22
N LEU A 80 -15.31 -15.19 12.44
CA LEU A 80 -14.21 -14.26 12.71
C LEU A 80 -12.84 -14.80 12.24
N LYS A 81 -12.55 -16.08 12.49
CA LYS A 81 -11.27 -16.69 12.07
C LYS A 81 -11.13 -16.79 10.56
N TYR A 82 -12.25 -16.82 9.88
CA TYR A 82 -12.29 -16.86 8.43
C TYR A 82 -12.22 -15.45 7.82
N VAL A 83 -12.97 -14.50 8.37
CA VAL A 83 -12.98 -13.11 7.91
C VAL A 83 -11.64 -12.42 8.22
N PHE A 84 -11.03 -12.76 9.34
CA PHE A 84 -9.72 -12.23 9.79
C PHE A 84 -8.70 -13.36 9.93
N PRO A 85 -8.18 -13.93 8.81
CA PRO A 85 -7.28 -15.06 8.85
C PRO A 85 -5.88 -14.62 9.30
N VAL A 86 -5.56 -14.84 10.56
CA VAL A 86 -4.26 -14.56 11.17
C VAL A 86 -3.59 -15.88 11.49
N HIS A 87 -2.50 -16.18 10.79
CA HIS A 87 -1.71 -17.39 10.95
C HIS A 87 -0.25 -17.05 11.21
N LYS A 88 0.51 -18.00 11.79
CA LYS A 88 1.95 -17.82 11.97
C LYS A 88 2.63 -17.60 10.62
N PRO A 89 3.31 -16.48 10.40
CA PRO A 89 3.97 -16.22 9.14
C PRO A 89 5.26 -17.05 9.02
N THR A 90 5.70 -17.28 7.77
CA THR A 90 6.99 -17.89 7.47
C THR A 90 8.02 -16.82 7.13
N PHE A 91 9.31 -17.09 7.38
CA PHE A 91 10.36 -16.13 7.04
C PHE A 91 10.40 -15.81 5.52
N PRO A 92 10.34 -16.80 4.59
CA PRO A 92 10.26 -16.48 3.16
C PRO A 92 9.03 -15.64 2.81
N GLY A 93 7.88 -15.89 3.46
CA GLY A 93 6.66 -15.10 3.26
C GLY A 93 6.81 -13.65 3.73
N LEU A 94 7.43 -13.41 4.88
CA LEU A 94 7.70 -12.05 5.39
C LEU A 94 8.66 -11.30 4.46
N PHE A 95 9.79 -11.93 4.10
CA PHE A 95 10.78 -11.34 3.21
C PHE A 95 10.21 -11.14 1.79
N GLY A 96 9.44 -12.11 1.29
CA GLY A 96 8.73 -12.00 0.02
C GLY A 96 7.72 -10.85 0.01
N THR A 97 6.98 -10.66 1.11
CA THR A 97 6.06 -9.54 1.28
C THR A 97 6.79 -8.19 1.23
N PHE A 98 7.96 -8.11 1.88
CA PHE A 98 8.77 -6.89 1.86
C PHE A 98 9.28 -6.56 0.43
N LEU A 99 9.80 -7.54 -0.30
CA LEU A 99 10.20 -7.34 -1.70
C LEU A 99 8.99 -6.99 -2.60
N PHE A 100 7.85 -7.63 -2.38
CA PHE A 100 6.62 -7.36 -3.11
C PHE A 100 6.11 -5.94 -2.84
N TRP A 101 6.19 -5.48 -1.58
CA TRP A 101 5.90 -4.09 -1.22
C TRP A 101 6.87 -3.11 -1.92
N MET A 102 8.19 -3.35 -1.87
CA MET A 102 9.18 -2.48 -2.54
C MET A 102 8.87 -2.35 -4.04
N GLY A 103 8.55 -3.45 -4.71
CA GLY A 103 8.20 -3.45 -6.12
C GLY A 103 6.88 -2.70 -6.40
N THR A 104 5.85 -2.91 -5.58
CA THR A 104 4.57 -2.20 -5.71
C THR A 104 4.74 -0.70 -5.44
N MET A 105 5.52 -0.36 -4.41
CA MET A 105 5.83 1.03 -4.06
C MET A 105 6.58 1.73 -5.20
N GLY A 106 7.52 1.06 -5.85
CA GLY A 106 8.23 1.59 -7.02
C GLY A 106 7.27 1.95 -8.17
N ILE A 107 6.26 1.10 -8.43
CA ILE A 107 5.21 1.41 -9.43
C ILE A 107 4.33 2.57 -8.96
N ALA A 108 3.92 2.60 -7.71
CA ALA A 108 3.11 3.70 -7.16
C ALA A 108 3.88 5.03 -7.22
N MET A 109 5.18 5.02 -6.93
CA MET A 109 6.04 6.20 -7.00
C MET A 109 6.19 6.77 -8.40
N ILE A 110 6.41 5.94 -9.45
CA ILE A 110 6.50 6.46 -10.81
C ILE A 110 5.18 7.10 -11.24
N LEU A 111 4.04 6.52 -10.88
CA LEU A 111 2.73 7.11 -11.16
C LEU A 111 2.52 8.43 -10.42
N THR A 112 2.89 8.49 -9.15
CA THR A 112 2.87 9.73 -8.37
C THR A 112 3.77 10.79 -9.01
N MET A 113 4.98 10.40 -9.45
CA MET A 113 5.92 11.32 -10.11
C MET A 113 5.38 11.87 -11.42
N VAL A 114 4.76 11.01 -12.26
CA VAL A 114 4.11 11.46 -13.49
C VAL A 114 2.96 12.43 -13.18
N MET A 115 2.13 12.11 -12.19
CA MET A 115 1.04 13.00 -11.76
C MET A 115 1.59 14.34 -11.23
N THR A 116 2.67 14.32 -10.46
CA THR A 116 3.29 15.52 -9.92
C THR A 116 3.94 16.38 -11.02
N TYR A 117 4.49 15.75 -12.05
CA TYR A 117 5.05 16.48 -13.19
C TYR A 117 3.99 17.32 -13.91
N PHE A 118 2.76 16.77 -14.10
CA PHE A 118 1.68 17.49 -14.76
C PHE A 118 0.85 18.36 -13.81
N PHE A 119 0.77 18.01 -12.53
CA PHE A 119 -0.12 18.63 -11.55
C PHE A 119 0.59 18.88 -10.21
N PRO A 120 1.72 19.63 -10.17
CA PRO A 120 2.57 19.72 -8.98
C PRO A 120 1.85 20.30 -7.77
N GLN A 121 1.11 21.39 -7.92
CA GLN A 121 0.43 22.09 -6.82
C GLN A 121 -0.65 21.20 -6.17
N GLN A 122 -1.41 20.48 -6.98
CA GLN A 122 -2.51 19.63 -6.52
C GLN A 122 -1.99 18.39 -5.77
N VAL A 123 -0.92 17.79 -6.27
CA VAL A 123 -0.33 16.59 -5.65
C VAL A 123 0.40 16.93 -4.36
N LEU A 124 1.22 18.00 -4.37
CA LEU A 124 2.00 18.43 -3.21
C LEU A 124 1.13 18.98 -2.08
N GLY A 125 0.11 19.79 -2.41
CA GLY A 125 -0.79 20.36 -1.41
C GLY A 125 -1.54 19.32 -0.57
N THR A 126 -1.63 18.07 -1.04
CA THR A 126 -2.23 16.97 -0.25
C THR A 126 -1.35 16.45 0.89
N SER A 127 -0.06 16.78 0.90
CA SER A 127 0.92 16.25 1.88
C SER A 127 1.39 17.27 2.92
N GLU A 128 1.24 18.57 2.67
CA GLU A 128 1.77 19.62 3.54
C GLU A 128 1.19 19.63 4.95
N GLY A 129 -0.12 19.39 5.09
CA GLY A 129 -0.80 19.40 6.42
C GLY A 129 -0.46 18.18 7.30
N LEU A 130 0.04 17.10 6.74
CA LEU A 130 0.29 15.86 7.48
C LEU A 130 1.54 15.94 8.34
N SER A 131 2.59 16.63 7.88
CA SER A 131 3.87 16.72 8.58
C SER A 131 3.72 17.35 9.97
N TYR A 132 2.97 18.44 10.09
CA TYR A 132 2.72 19.11 11.38
C TYR A 132 2.02 18.20 12.39
N ALA A 133 1.07 17.39 11.94
CA ALA A 133 0.37 16.45 12.81
C ALA A 133 1.32 15.38 13.35
N PHE A 134 2.28 14.89 12.54
CA PHE A 134 3.21 13.86 12.95
C PHE A 134 4.22 14.32 14.00
N PHE A 135 4.63 15.58 13.96
CA PHE A 135 5.51 16.18 14.97
C PHE A 135 4.80 16.63 16.24
N SER A 136 3.45 16.61 16.29
CA SER A 136 2.68 17.04 17.46
C SER A 136 2.78 16.09 18.66
N VAL A 137 3.30 14.87 18.46
CA VAL A 137 3.47 13.83 19.47
C VAL A 137 4.84 13.16 19.32
N PRO A 138 5.34 12.43 20.34
CA PRO A 138 6.61 11.69 20.22
C PRO A 138 6.63 10.75 19.01
N ALA A 139 7.79 10.62 18.34
CA ALA A 139 7.95 9.83 17.11
C ALA A 139 7.41 8.40 17.22
N LEU A 140 7.67 7.72 18.35
CA LEU A 140 7.15 6.36 18.57
C LEU A 140 5.61 6.33 18.59
N VAL A 141 4.98 7.34 19.18
CA VAL A 141 3.51 7.48 19.22
C VAL A 141 2.97 7.73 17.82
N SER A 142 3.61 8.62 17.03
CA SER A 142 3.28 8.83 15.62
C SER A 142 3.37 7.54 14.81
N ILE A 143 4.43 6.76 14.98
CA ILE A 143 4.61 5.47 14.30
C ILE A 143 3.47 4.50 14.66
N LEU A 144 3.12 4.39 15.94
CA LEU A 144 2.02 3.52 16.37
C LEU A 144 0.69 3.95 15.77
N ILE A 145 0.37 5.23 15.79
CA ILE A 145 -0.92 5.76 15.34
C ILE A 145 -1.02 5.75 13.81
N VAL A 146 0.04 6.12 13.09
CA VAL A 146 -0.02 6.34 11.64
C VAL A 146 0.36 5.10 10.83
N SER A 147 1.18 4.20 11.42
CA SER A 147 1.66 3.01 10.71
C SER A 147 1.01 1.72 11.21
N VAL A 148 1.11 1.43 12.50
CA VAL A 148 0.68 0.13 13.05
C VAL A 148 -0.83 0.04 13.18
N THR A 149 -1.47 1.09 13.70
CA THR A 149 -2.92 1.07 13.94
C THR A 149 -3.73 0.95 12.65
N PRO A 150 -3.49 1.75 11.58
CA PRO A 150 -4.19 1.60 10.31
C PRO A 150 -3.92 0.24 9.66
N ALA A 151 -2.69 -0.29 9.76
CA ALA A 151 -2.34 -1.60 9.23
C ALA A 151 -3.16 -2.74 9.85
N ILE A 152 -3.69 -2.58 11.04
CA ILE A 152 -4.58 -3.54 11.68
C ILE A 152 -6.03 -3.21 11.38
N CYS A 153 -6.44 -1.96 11.60
CA CYS A 153 -7.84 -1.54 11.59
C CYS A 153 -8.41 -1.45 10.17
N GLU A 154 -7.68 -0.84 9.26
CA GLU A 154 -8.10 -0.74 7.85
C GLU A 154 -8.04 -2.13 7.16
N GLU A 155 -7.01 -2.95 7.46
CA GLU A 155 -6.98 -4.31 6.90
C GLU A 155 -8.17 -5.15 7.40
N ALA A 156 -8.61 -4.99 8.65
CA ALA A 156 -9.80 -5.66 9.15
C ALA A 156 -11.06 -5.24 8.37
N VAL A 157 -11.21 -3.96 8.02
CA VAL A 157 -12.33 -3.48 7.20
C VAL A 157 -12.20 -3.99 5.77
N PHE A 158 -11.11 -3.62 5.08
CA PHE A 158 -11.01 -3.78 3.62
C PHE A 158 -10.68 -5.22 3.19
N ARG A 159 -9.76 -5.91 3.88
CA ARG A 159 -9.36 -7.29 3.55
C ARG A 159 -10.12 -8.31 4.36
N GLY A 160 -10.55 -7.94 5.55
CA GLY A 160 -11.47 -8.75 6.35
C GLY A 160 -12.88 -8.74 5.74
N VAL A 161 -13.69 -7.75 6.09
CA VAL A 161 -15.13 -7.77 5.78
C VAL A 161 -15.41 -7.52 4.31
N VAL A 162 -14.89 -6.43 3.74
CA VAL A 162 -15.23 -5.97 2.37
C VAL A 162 -14.78 -7.00 1.33
N PHE A 163 -13.53 -7.44 1.38
CA PHE A 163 -12.99 -8.45 0.46
C PHE A 163 -13.78 -9.75 0.52
N ASN A 164 -14.05 -10.27 1.73
CA ASN A 164 -14.82 -11.51 1.91
C ASN A 164 -16.29 -11.37 1.47
N SER A 165 -16.88 -10.18 1.60
CA SER A 165 -18.24 -9.91 1.15
C SER A 165 -18.36 -9.91 -0.37
N PHE A 166 -17.33 -9.47 -1.10
CA PHE A 166 -17.32 -9.47 -2.57
C PHE A 166 -16.75 -10.76 -3.18
N TRP A 167 -16.16 -11.65 -2.37
CA TRP A 167 -15.62 -12.92 -2.87
C TRP A 167 -16.62 -13.77 -3.66
N PRO A 168 -17.94 -13.81 -3.33
CA PRO A 168 -18.95 -14.56 -4.09
C PRO A 168 -19.12 -14.11 -5.56
N ILE A 169 -18.52 -13.00 -6.00
CA ILE A 169 -18.46 -12.60 -7.43
C ILE A 169 -17.77 -13.69 -8.29
N GLY A 170 -16.92 -14.54 -7.66
CA GLY A 170 -16.34 -15.72 -8.29
C GLY A 170 -15.14 -15.46 -9.20
N ASN A 171 -14.77 -14.21 -9.46
CA ASN A 171 -13.56 -13.86 -10.21
C ASN A 171 -12.59 -13.09 -9.30
N LYS A 172 -11.49 -13.73 -8.96
CA LYS A 172 -10.50 -13.14 -8.02
C LYS A 172 -9.94 -11.78 -8.50
N TRP A 173 -9.75 -11.62 -9.80
CA TRP A 173 -9.18 -10.36 -10.34
C TRP A 173 -10.17 -9.21 -10.26
N ILE A 174 -11.48 -9.48 -10.48
CA ILE A 174 -12.52 -8.47 -10.26
C ILE A 174 -12.56 -8.06 -8.80
N VAL A 175 -12.48 -9.00 -7.87
CA VAL A 175 -12.48 -8.70 -6.42
C VAL A 175 -11.23 -7.91 -6.03
N ILE A 176 -10.05 -8.28 -6.52
CA ILE A 176 -8.80 -7.59 -6.28
C ILE A 176 -8.89 -6.13 -6.77
N VAL A 177 -9.30 -5.92 -8.01
CA VAL A 177 -9.41 -4.56 -8.59
C VAL A 177 -10.48 -3.75 -7.87
N LEU A 178 -11.66 -4.31 -7.65
CA LEU A 178 -12.76 -3.64 -6.95
C LEU A 178 -12.35 -3.18 -5.55
N THR A 179 -11.81 -4.09 -4.74
CA THR A 179 -11.43 -3.77 -3.35
C THR A 179 -10.22 -2.82 -3.28
N GLY A 180 -9.30 -2.91 -4.24
CA GLY A 180 -8.20 -1.95 -4.38
C GLY A 180 -8.70 -0.54 -4.75
N CYS A 181 -9.62 -0.43 -5.70
CA CYS A 181 -10.26 0.86 -6.05
C CYS A 181 -11.06 1.44 -4.89
N ILE A 182 -11.82 0.62 -4.17
CA ILE A 182 -12.53 1.06 -2.97
C ILE A 182 -11.55 1.61 -1.94
N PHE A 183 -10.46 0.90 -1.67
CA PHE A 183 -9.42 1.35 -0.74
C PHE A 183 -8.81 2.69 -1.15
N GLY A 184 -8.51 2.87 -2.45
CA GLY A 184 -8.03 4.14 -3.00
C GLY A 184 -9.02 5.28 -2.81
N ALA A 185 -10.33 5.03 -3.03
CA ALA A 185 -11.38 6.03 -2.88
C ALA A 185 -11.56 6.53 -1.43
N PHE A 186 -11.35 5.65 -0.44
CA PHE A 186 -11.42 6.01 0.98
C PHE A 186 -10.29 6.95 1.46
N HIS A 187 -9.26 7.18 0.63
CA HIS A 187 -8.23 8.19 0.93
C HIS A 187 -8.64 9.63 0.61
N GLY A 188 -9.87 9.84 0.10
CA GLY A 188 -10.52 11.15 0.00
C GLY A 188 -9.87 12.15 -0.97
N SER A 189 -8.88 11.74 -1.77
CA SER A 189 -8.19 12.59 -2.75
C SER A 189 -8.05 11.89 -4.08
N ILE A 190 -8.45 12.57 -5.16
CA ILE A 190 -8.29 12.06 -6.53
C ILE A 190 -6.80 11.87 -6.88
N TRP A 191 -5.93 12.70 -6.32
CA TRP A 191 -4.49 12.65 -6.56
C TRP A 191 -3.80 11.48 -5.84
N ARG A 192 -4.37 11.03 -4.73
CA ARG A 192 -3.93 9.85 -3.99
C ARG A 192 -4.62 8.56 -4.45
N PHE A 193 -5.74 8.68 -5.17
CA PHE A 193 -6.57 7.54 -5.55
C PHE A 193 -5.77 6.45 -6.28
N LEU A 194 -5.11 6.81 -7.39
CA LEU A 194 -4.47 5.81 -8.25
C LEU A 194 -3.29 5.09 -7.57
N PRO A 195 -2.32 5.77 -6.95
CA PRO A 195 -1.24 5.10 -6.21
C PRO A 195 -1.78 4.22 -5.09
N THR A 196 -2.76 4.72 -4.32
CA THR A 196 -3.33 3.97 -3.19
C THR A 196 -4.17 2.79 -3.64
N ALA A 197 -4.91 2.91 -4.76
CA ALA A 197 -5.64 1.79 -5.36
C ALA A 197 -4.71 0.66 -5.79
N ILE A 198 -3.53 0.97 -6.35
CA ILE A 198 -2.52 -0.02 -6.73
C ILE A 198 -1.96 -0.75 -5.51
N LEU A 199 -1.62 -0.01 -4.44
CA LEU A 199 -1.22 -0.60 -3.16
C LEU A 199 -2.36 -1.48 -2.61
N GLY A 200 -3.60 -1.01 -2.72
CA GLY A 200 -4.80 -1.73 -2.35
C GLY A 200 -4.99 -3.04 -3.12
N MET A 201 -4.79 -3.02 -4.44
CA MET A 201 -4.84 -4.22 -5.29
C MET A 201 -3.72 -5.21 -4.94
N ALA A 202 -2.50 -4.72 -4.67
CA ALA A 202 -1.37 -5.54 -4.25
C ALA A 202 -1.66 -6.26 -2.93
N MET A 203 -2.22 -5.58 -1.94
CA MET A 203 -2.62 -6.18 -0.68
C MET A 203 -3.77 -7.18 -0.84
N ALA A 204 -4.78 -6.88 -1.69
CA ALA A 204 -5.85 -7.84 -2.00
C ALA A 204 -5.31 -9.09 -2.70
N TYR A 205 -4.35 -8.93 -3.63
CA TYR A 205 -3.64 -10.04 -4.24
C TYR A 205 -2.85 -10.86 -3.21
N LEU A 206 -2.12 -10.20 -2.33
CA LEU A 206 -1.33 -10.85 -1.28
C LEU A 206 -2.22 -11.73 -0.37
N LEU A 207 -3.39 -11.21 0.07
CA LEU A 207 -4.35 -11.99 0.83
C LEU A 207 -4.88 -13.19 0.03
N THR A 208 -5.23 -12.98 -1.26
CA THR A 208 -5.72 -14.05 -2.14
C THR A 208 -4.71 -15.18 -2.25
N GLU A 209 -3.43 -14.85 -2.37
CA GLU A 209 -2.37 -15.83 -2.60
C GLU A 209 -1.84 -16.47 -1.30
N THR A 210 -1.88 -15.77 -0.17
CA THR A 210 -1.33 -16.29 1.09
C THR A 210 -2.40 -16.83 2.04
N GLY A 211 -3.62 -16.31 1.98
CA GLY A 211 -4.66 -16.60 2.95
C GLY A 211 -4.31 -16.15 4.38
N ASN A 212 -3.39 -15.20 4.55
CA ASN A 212 -2.91 -14.77 5.85
C ASN A 212 -2.77 -13.25 5.92
N MET A 213 -3.59 -12.64 6.75
CA MET A 213 -3.68 -11.20 6.94
C MET A 213 -2.41 -10.57 7.55
N VAL A 214 -1.56 -11.37 8.23
CA VAL A 214 -0.30 -10.89 8.81
C VAL A 214 0.61 -10.27 7.72
N TYR A 215 0.64 -10.86 6.54
CA TYR A 215 1.42 -10.32 5.43
C TYR A 215 0.86 -8.98 4.93
N ASN A 216 -0.47 -8.83 4.93
CA ASN A 216 -1.12 -7.58 4.57
C ASN A 216 -0.82 -6.49 5.59
N MET A 217 -0.94 -6.80 6.89
CA MET A 217 -0.61 -5.88 7.97
C MET A 217 0.85 -5.45 7.91
N LEU A 218 1.78 -6.37 7.61
CA LEU A 218 3.19 -6.04 7.40
C LEU A 218 3.38 -5.09 6.21
N PHE A 219 2.80 -5.43 5.04
CA PHE A 219 2.88 -4.59 3.84
C PHE A 219 2.37 -3.17 4.13
N HIS A 220 1.21 -3.07 4.76
CA HIS A 220 0.57 -1.80 5.07
C HIS A 220 1.37 -1.00 6.11
N ALA A 221 1.81 -1.65 7.19
CA ALA A 221 2.63 -1.00 8.21
C ALA A 221 3.93 -0.45 7.64
N VAL A 222 4.66 -1.23 6.84
CA VAL A 222 5.90 -0.77 6.19
C VAL A 222 5.62 0.38 5.22
N ASN A 223 4.52 0.32 4.48
CA ASN A 223 4.10 1.40 3.58
C ASN A 223 3.88 2.73 4.32
N ASN A 224 3.22 2.69 5.46
CA ASN A 224 2.93 3.89 6.25
C ASN A 224 4.12 4.31 7.13
N LEU A 225 5.01 3.39 7.47
CA LEU A 225 6.23 3.67 8.23
C LEU A 225 7.27 4.45 7.41
N LEU A 226 7.39 4.14 6.10
CA LEU A 226 8.43 4.74 5.25
C LEU A 226 8.42 6.27 5.27
N PRO A 227 7.28 6.97 5.03
CA PRO A 227 7.25 8.44 5.08
C PRO A 227 7.65 8.99 6.45
N LEU A 228 7.26 8.34 7.55
CA LEU A 228 7.62 8.74 8.91
C LEU A 228 9.12 8.61 9.16
N VAL A 229 9.73 7.48 8.76
CA VAL A 229 11.18 7.26 8.91
C VAL A 229 11.95 8.28 8.10
N LEU A 230 11.52 8.59 6.88
CA LEU A 230 12.15 9.63 6.06
C LEU A 230 12.01 11.01 6.69
N LEU A 231 10.83 11.36 7.20
CA LEU A 231 10.55 12.65 7.82
C LEU A 231 11.37 12.85 9.11
N PHE A 232 11.29 11.91 10.05
CA PHE A 232 12.05 11.99 11.31
C PHE A 232 13.55 11.83 11.09
N GLY A 233 13.94 10.97 10.14
CA GLY A 233 15.35 10.78 9.77
C GLY A 233 15.96 12.03 9.16
N LEU A 234 15.23 12.70 8.28
CA LEU A 234 15.67 13.96 7.69
C LEU A 234 15.80 15.06 8.76
N GLN A 235 14.81 15.18 9.65
CA GLN A 235 14.89 16.11 10.78
C GLN A 235 16.14 15.85 11.63
N TRP A 236 16.36 14.59 12.03
CA TRP A 236 17.52 14.22 12.83
C TRP A 236 18.85 14.55 12.15
N VAL A 237 18.97 14.29 10.84
CA VAL A 237 20.18 14.62 10.06
C VAL A 237 20.37 16.13 9.98
N THR A 238 19.32 16.91 9.74
CA THR A 238 19.40 18.37 9.68
C THR A 238 19.78 18.97 11.02
N GLU A 239 19.23 18.50 12.12
CA GLU A 239 19.60 18.92 13.50
C GLU A 239 21.05 18.58 13.83
N TRP A 240 21.57 17.45 13.31
CA TRP A 240 22.96 17.03 13.54
C TRP A 240 23.97 17.81 12.67
N VAL A 241 23.62 18.20 11.45
CA VAL A 241 24.52 18.85 10.48
C VAL A 241 24.50 20.36 10.62
N TYR A 242 23.35 20.96 10.95
CA TYR A 242 23.16 22.41 11.01
C TYR A 242 22.81 22.87 12.42
N SER A 243 23.20 24.12 12.77
CA SER A 243 22.60 24.79 13.94
C SER A 243 21.09 24.89 13.77
N THR A 244 20.35 24.95 14.88
CA THR A 244 18.86 24.90 14.85
C THR A 244 18.22 25.91 13.90
N ASP A 245 18.81 27.12 13.77
CA ASP A 245 18.28 28.18 12.90
C ASP A 245 18.54 27.92 11.41
N GLU A 246 19.69 27.36 11.07
CA GLU A 246 20.03 26.96 9.69
C GLU A 246 19.24 25.72 9.24
N ALA A 247 19.01 24.76 10.15
CA ALA A 247 18.24 23.56 9.84
C ALA A 247 16.77 23.87 9.49
N ALA A 248 16.15 24.81 10.21
CA ALA A 248 14.78 25.25 9.94
C ALA A 248 14.67 25.91 8.55
N THR A 249 15.64 26.75 8.20
CA THR A 249 15.69 27.43 6.89
C THR A 249 15.90 26.44 5.76
N TYR A 250 16.79 25.44 5.94
CA TYR A 250 17.11 24.45 4.92
C TYR A 250 15.91 23.51 4.66
N THR A 251 15.20 23.08 5.69
CA THR A 251 14.00 22.24 5.55
C THR A 251 12.87 22.98 4.82
N GLN A 252 12.62 24.25 5.11
CA GLN A 252 11.61 25.05 4.41
C GLN A 252 11.98 25.28 2.94
N THR A 253 13.24 25.61 2.66
CA THR A 253 13.71 25.87 1.29
C THR A 253 13.74 24.59 0.44
N SER A 254 14.10 23.47 1.03
CA SER A 254 14.13 22.17 0.34
C SER A 254 12.71 21.64 0.06
N ALA A 255 11.74 21.88 0.92
CA ALA A 255 10.35 21.51 0.69
C ALA A 255 9.67 22.36 -0.39
N GLY A 256 10.05 23.65 -0.52
CA GLY A 256 9.46 24.59 -1.49
C GLY A 256 10.09 24.56 -2.89
N GLY A 257 11.27 23.95 -3.06
CA GLY A 257 12.09 24.06 -4.26
C GLY A 257 12.27 22.78 -5.07
N GLN A 258 11.52 21.71 -4.85
CA GLN A 258 11.62 20.51 -5.68
C GLN A 258 11.07 20.79 -7.09
N VAL A 259 11.95 21.30 -7.94
CA VAL A 259 11.73 21.27 -9.39
C VAL A 259 11.75 19.80 -9.81
N TYR A 260 10.58 19.28 -10.18
CA TYR A 260 10.46 17.93 -10.77
C TYR A 260 11.16 17.95 -12.12
N SER A 261 12.47 17.73 -12.08
CA SER A 261 13.31 17.78 -13.25
C SER A 261 13.14 16.52 -14.09
N LEU A 262 13.41 16.62 -15.37
CA LEU A 262 13.50 15.49 -16.29
C LEU A 262 14.46 14.41 -15.75
N ALA A 263 15.50 14.83 -15.01
CA ALA A 263 16.44 13.93 -14.34
C ALA A 263 15.76 13.10 -13.25
N ALA A 264 14.93 13.73 -12.40
CA ALA A 264 14.17 13.02 -11.37
C ALA A 264 13.22 11.99 -12.02
N LEU A 265 12.48 12.37 -13.06
CA LEU A 265 11.65 11.44 -13.82
C LEU A 265 12.47 10.26 -14.36
N GLY A 266 13.67 10.53 -14.91
CA GLY A 266 14.56 9.48 -15.39
C GLY A 266 15.00 8.50 -14.30
N ILE A 267 15.32 8.97 -13.10
CA ILE A 267 15.67 8.13 -11.95
C ILE A 267 14.49 7.22 -11.56
N TYR A 268 13.27 7.75 -11.51
CA TYR A 268 12.08 6.95 -11.19
C TYR A 268 11.75 5.92 -12.28
N VAL A 269 11.91 6.28 -13.55
CA VAL A 269 11.74 5.35 -14.67
C VAL A 269 12.78 4.22 -14.61
N ALA A 270 14.04 4.52 -14.34
CA ALA A 270 15.08 3.51 -14.13
C ALA A 270 14.75 2.59 -12.93
N GLY A 271 14.30 3.18 -11.83
CA GLY A 271 13.89 2.45 -10.62
C GLY A 271 12.70 1.50 -10.87
N THR A 272 11.80 1.82 -11.80
CA THR A 272 10.68 0.95 -12.17
C THR A 272 11.17 -0.40 -12.72
N GLY A 273 12.29 -0.43 -13.45
CA GLY A 273 12.91 -1.67 -13.91
C GLY A 273 13.27 -2.60 -12.74
N VAL A 274 13.84 -2.04 -11.68
CA VAL A 274 14.16 -2.79 -10.45
C VAL A 274 12.88 -3.23 -9.73
N ALA A 275 11.87 -2.35 -9.67
CA ALA A 275 10.59 -2.64 -9.02
C ALA A 275 9.90 -3.87 -9.62
N LEU A 276 9.92 -4.03 -10.94
CA LEU A 276 9.36 -5.20 -11.61
C LEU A 276 10.07 -6.51 -11.22
N LEU A 277 11.39 -6.49 -11.08
CA LEU A 277 12.17 -7.66 -10.64
C LEU A 277 11.87 -7.99 -9.16
N LEU A 278 11.73 -6.97 -8.32
CA LEU A 278 11.35 -7.15 -6.91
C LEU A 278 9.95 -7.73 -6.75
N LEU A 279 8.98 -7.29 -7.58
CA LEU A 279 7.64 -7.90 -7.62
C LEU A 279 7.70 -9.38 -7.98
N TYR A 280 8.50 -9.74 -8.98
CA TYR A 280 8.65 -11.13 -9.39
C TYR A 280 9.29 -11.99 -8.29
N ALA A 281 10.39 -11.53 -7.71
CA ALA A 281 11.08 -12.22 -6.63
C ALA A 281 10.20 -12.33 -5.36
N GLY A 282 9.54 -11.25 -4.98
CA GLY A 282 8.60 -11.21 -3.86
C GLY A 282 7.45 -12.19 -4.08
N ASN A 283 6.83 -12.18 -5.26
CA ASN A 283 5.77 -13.12 -5.60
C ASN A 283 6.23 -14.59 -5.55
N TYR A 284 7.46 -14.89 -5.94
CA TYR A 284 8.01 -16.22 -5.78
C TYR A 284 8.13 -16.64 -4.33
N LEU A 285 8.68 -15.76 -3.48
CA LEU A 285 8.94 -16.06 -2.07
C LEU A 285 7.64 -16.21 -1.24
N ILE A 286 6.60 -15.43 -1.52
CA ILE A 286 5.30 -15.58 -0.84
C ILE A 286 4.62 -16.92 -1.14
N HIS A 287 4.96 -17.55 -2.27
CA HIS A 287 4.47 -18.88 -2.64
C HIS A 287 5.39 -20.02 -2.18
N MET A 288 6.62 -19.70 -1.79
CA MET A 288 7.62 -20.69 -1.39
C MET A 288 7.17 -21.47 -0.15
N GLY A 289 7.23 -22.78 -0.21
CA GLY A 289 6.80 -23.67 0.89
C GLY A 289 5.28 -23.94 0.94
N ARG A 290 4.50 -23.41 -0.02
CA ARG A 290 3.09 -23.71 -0.15
C ARG A 290 2.86 -25.09 -0.75
N LYS A 291 1.98 -25.90 -0.15
CA LYS A 291 1.62 -27.21 -0.70
C LYS A 291 1.16 -27.10 -2.16
N GLY A 292 1.73 -27.89 -3.03
CA GLY A 292 1.40 -27.89 -4.46
C GLY A 292 2.05 -26.77 -5.28
N TYR A 293 2.89 -25.91 -4.68
CA TYR A 293 3.65 -24.92 -5.42
C TYR A 293 5.03 -25.50 -5.82
N GLU A 294 5.15 -25.96 -7.05
CA GLU A 294 6.39 -26.49 -7.63
C GLU A 294 7.15 -25.42 -8.45
N GLY A 295 6.84 -24.16 -8.26
CA GLY A 295 7.45 -23.06 -9.01
C GLY A 295 8.93 -22.93 -8.71
N LYS A 296 9.74 -22.83 -9.76
CA LYS A 296 11.17 -22.48 -9.69
C LYS A 296 11.34 -21.02 -10.11
N LEU A 297 12.21 -20.28 -9.42
CA LEU A 297 12.46 -18.86 -9.75
C LEU A 297 12.87 -18.69 -11.22
N PHE A 298 13.71 -19.60 -11.74
CA PHE A 298 14.25 -19.55 -13.10
C PHE A 298 13.88 -20.77 -13.96
N GLY A 299 12.77 -21.47 -13.68
CA GLY A 299 12.46 -22.75 -14.31
C GLY A 299 11.13 -22.86 -15.07
N GLY A 300 11.05 -23.84 -15.99
CA GLY A 300 9.83 -24.33 -16.61
C GLY A 300 9.18 -23.39 -17.65
N ARG A 301 7.86 -23.50 -17.83
CA ARG A 301 7.06 -22.68 -18.78
C ARG A 301 7.12 -21.16 -18.49
N ARG A 302 7.57 -20.75 -17.31
CA ARG A 302 7.69 -19.35 -16.90
C ARG A 302 8.93 -18.65 -17.45
N LYS A 303 9.89 -19.35 -18.07
CA LYS A 303 11.09 -18.73 -18.66
C LYS A 303 10.76 -17.59 -19.63
N LYS A 304 9.75 -17.79 -20.50
CA LYS A 304 9.33 -16.75 -21.45
C LYS A 304 8.89 -15.46 -20.74
N HIS A 305 8.08 -15.58 -19.69
CA HIS A 305 7.63 -14.42 -18.93
C HIS A 305 8.79 -13.73 -18.19
N LEU A 306 9.74 -14.51 -17.67
CA LEU A 306 10.93 -13.96 -17.03
C LEU A 306 11.80 -13.18 -18.02
N TYR A 307 12.03 -13.70 -19.23
CA TYR A 307 12.80 -12.99 -20.27
C TYR A 307 12.11 -11.71 -20.72
N ILE A 308 10.78 -11.73 -20.86
CA ILE A 308 9.99 -10.53 -21.15
C ILE A 308 10.16 -9.51 -20.02
N LEU A 309 10.05 -9.96 -18.76
CA LEU A 309 10.20 -9.11 -17.59
C LEU A 309 11.60 -8.48 -17.54
N ILE A 310 12.66 -9.27 -17.73
CA ILE A 310 14.04 -8.77 -17.78
C ILE A 310 14.22 -7.76 -18.92
N GLY A 311 13.66 -8.04 -20.11
CA GLY A 311 13.70 -7.12 -21.24
C GLY A 311 13.01 -5.79 -20.96
N VAL A 312 11.82 -5.83 -20.37
CA VAL A 312 11.09 -4.62 -19.94
C VAL A 312 11.86 -3.86 -18.87
N SER A 313 12.38 -4.55 -17.86
CA SER A 313 13.20 -3.96 -16.79
C SER A 313 14.45 -3.27 -17.33
N ALA A 314 15.17 -3.92 -18.24
CA ALA A 314 16.34 -3.34 -18.91
C ALA A 314 15.94 -2.14 -19.77
N GLY A 315 14.82 -2.21 -20.49
CA GLY A 315 14.27 -1.09 -21.27
C GLY A 315 13.94 0.11 -20.40
N CYS A 316 13.26 -0.08 -19.27
CA CYS A 316 12.99 0.99 -18.30
C CYS A 316 14.28 1.61 -17.76
N PHE A 317 15.27 0.78 -17.41
CA PHE A 317 16.55 1.26 -16.91
C PHE A 317 17.29 2.10 -17.95
N VAL A 318 17.40 1.64 -19.19
CA VAL A 318 18.04 2.36 -20.30
C VAL A 318 17.32 3.67 -20.58
N LEU A 319 15.97 3.64 -20.66
CA LEU A 319 15.18 4.84 -20.90
C LEU A 319 15.38 5.87 -19.77
N GLY A 320 15.39 5.43 -18.51
CA GLY A 320 15.63 6.29 -17.37
C GLY A 320 17.01 6.95 -17.42
N CYS A 321 18.05 6.17 -17.74
CA CYS A 321 19.40 6.72 -17.94
C CYS A 321 19.47 7.75 -19.08
N LEU A 322 18.80 7.51 -20.20
CA LEU A 322 18.73 8.46 -21.31
C LEU A 322 18.03 9.76 -20.91
N LEU A 323 16.96 9.70 -20.12
CA LEU A 323 16.28 10.90 -19.60
C LEU A 323 17.19 11.70 -18.67
N VAL A 324 17.97 11.05 -17.81
CA VAL A 324 18.95 11.72 -16.93
C VAL A 324 20.05 12.40 -17.75
N ILE A 325 20.59 11.70 -18.75
CA ILE A 325 21.63 12.26 -19.64
C ILE A 325 21.07 13.44 -20.43
N ALA A 326 19.86 13.34 -20.99
CA ALA A 326 19.21 14.43 -21.71
C ALA A 326 18.98 15.67 -20.81
N ALA A 327 18.59 15.46 -19.56
CA ALA A 327 18.42 16.54 -18.58
C ALA A 327 19.75 17.23 -18.26
N ALA A 328 20.83 16.45 -18.08
CA ALA A 328 22.17 16.97 -17.84
C ALA A 328 22.68 17.79 -19.03
N ALA A 329 22.50 17.29 -20.26
CA ALA A 329 22.88 17.98 -21.49
C ALA A 329 22.14 19.32 -21.66
N ALA A 330 20.83 19.34 -21.43
CA ALA A 330 20.01 20.55 -21.49
C ALA A 330 20.41 21.58 -20.45
N GLY A 331 20.73 21.17 -19.22
CA GLY A 331 21.23 22.05 -18.16
C GLY A 331 22.62 22.61 -18.45
N THR A 332 23.46 21.87 -19.16
CA THR A 332 24.78 22.35 -19.60
C THR A 332 24.66 23.38 -20.71
N ILE A 333 23.81 23.12 -21.70
CA ILE A 333 23.55 24.07 -22.80
C ILE A 333 22.96 25.38 -22.25
N GLY A 334 21.99 25.31 -21.33
CA GLY A 334 21.42 26.50 -20.71
C GLY A 334 22.43 27.36 -19.96
N ARG A 335 23.45 26.75 -19.34
CA ARG A 335 24.55 27.48 -18.65
C ARG A 335 25.60 28.09 -19.61
N MET A 336 25.71 27.58 -20.81
CA MET A 336 26.63 28.15 -21.83
C MET A 336 26.00 29.32 -22.59
N MET A 337 24.69 29.47 -22.54
CA MET A 337 23.93 30.53 -23.23
C MET A 337 23.67 31.76 -22.34
N HIS A 338 24.03 31.72 -21.07
CA HIS A 338 24.03 32.84 -20.10
C HIS A 338 25.44 33.16 -19.63
#